data_df79e73f4fff56bdf0a57dc955264d29
#
_entry.id   df79e73f4fff56bdf0a57dc955264d29
#
_cell.length_a   1.000
_cell.length_b   1.000
_cell.length_c   1.000
_cell.angle_alpha   90.00
_cell.angle_beta   90.00
_cell.angle_gamma   90.00
#
_symmetry.space_group_name_H-M   'P 1'
#
loop_
_entity.id
_entity.type
_entity.pdbx_description
1 polymer ?
#
loop_
_entity_poly.entity_id
_entity_poly.type
_entity_poly.pdbx_seq_one_letter_code
_entity_poly.pdbx_strand_id
1 'polypeptide(L)'
;MQLCGFNVGLDQRFFLIAGTCSIESLQMSLDVAGQLKEVCTALGIPLIYKGSFDKANRSSGTSQRGVGLEAGLKILDEVRRQLQLPILTDVHDESQVAEVASVVDVLQTPAFLCRQTDFIRAVAQSGKPVNIKKGQFLAPWDMKNVIDKARAAAQEAGLSEDRFLACERGVSFGYNNLVADMTSLAEMRKSGAPVVFDVTHSVQKPGGLGAVSGGAREMVPVLARAGVAAGVAGLFMETHPKPAEAWSDGPNAVPLKHMKALLETLVALDDITKKSGFLENNFGA
;
A
#
# COMPACT_ATOMS: atom_id res chain seq x y z
N MET A 1 -6.87 12.81 -9.40
CA MET A 1 -7.54 12.34 -8.17
C MET A 1 -7.11 13.19 -6.97
N GLN A 2 -8.03 13.56 -6.08
CA GLN A 2 -7.73 14.15 -4.76
C GLN A 2 -7.68 13.03 -3.71
N LEU A 3 -6.63 13.01 -2.87
CA LEU A 3 -6.44 12.01 -1.82
C LEU A 3 -5.94 12.72 -0.55
N CYS A 4 -6.70 12.66 0.54
CA CYS A 4 -6.29 13.22 1.84
C CYS A 4 -5.74 14.66 1.79
N GLY A 5 -6.28 15.50 0.91
CA GLY A 5 -5.89 16.91 0.77
C GLY A 5 -4.73 17.17 -0.21
N PHE A 6 -4.20 16.18 -0.91
CA PHE A 6 -3.18 16.36 -1.95
C PHE A 6 -3.58 15.73 -3.29
N ASN A 7 -2.99 16.22 -4.38
CA ASN A 7 -3.21 15.68 -5.73
C ASN A 7 -2.40 14.43 -5.97
N VAL A 8 -3.00 13.45 -6.66
CA VAL A 8 -2.40 12.16 -7.02
C VAL A 8 -2.52 11.93 -8.53
N GLY A 9 -1.41 11.62 -9.16
CA GLY A 9 -1.32 11.35 -10.59
C GLY A 9 0.12 11.18 -11.04
N LEU A 10 0.30 10.91 -12.32
CA LEU A 10 1.64 10.81 -12.94
C LEU A 10 2.29 12.19 -13.21
N ASP A 11 1.54 13.24 -13.11
CA ASP A 11 1.97 14.64 -13.19
C ASP A 11 2.34 15.23 -11.82
N GLN A 12 2.17 14.46 -10.74
CA GLN A 12 2.48 14.84 -9.37
C GLN A 12 3.63 13.99 -8.84
N ARG A 13 4.40 14.53 -7.88
CA ARG A 13 5.36 13.72 -7.10
C ARG A 13 4.65 12.51 -6.52
N PHE A 14 5.32 11.34 -6.49
CA PHE A 14 4.72 10.17 -5.86
C PHE A 14 4.40 10.46 -4.38
N PHE A 15 3.30 9.91 -3.91
CA PHE A 15 2.99 9.86 -2.48
C PHE A 15 3.47 8.54 -1.86
N LEU A 16 3.67 8.54 -0.56
CA LEU A 16 4.13 7.36 0.17
C LEU A 16 3.04 6.86 1.14
N ILE A 17 2.72 5.58 1.05
CA ILE A 17 2.02 4.84 2.10
C ILE A 17 3.10 4.07 2.87
N ALA A 18 3.35 4.40 4.14
CA ALA A 18 4.37 3.72 4.92
C ALA A 18 4.04 3.63 6.41
N GLY A 19 4.59 2.61 7.05
CA GLY A 19 4.48 2.34 8.47
C GLY A 19 4.88 0.91 8.80
N THR A 20 4.54 0.43 9.99
CA THR A 20 4.82 -0.96 10.39
C THR A 20 3.84 -1.93 9.74
N CYS A 21 4.28 -3.16 9.47
CA CYS A 21 3.41 -4.21 8.94
C CYS A 21 2.22 -4.46 9.86
N SER A 22 2.47 -4.63 11.16
CA SER A 22 1.49 -4.78 12.21
C SER A 22 1.67 -3.67 13.25
N ILE A 23 0.57 -3.22 13.85
CA ILE A 23 0.62 -2.34 15.02
C ILE A 23 1.11 -3.20 16.20
N GLU A 24 2.18 -2.76 16.86
CA GLU A 24 2.79 -3.45 18.00
C GLU A 24 2.58 -2.68 19.31
N SER A 25 2.67 -1.34 19.24
CA SER A 25 2.36 -0.45 20.37
C SER A 25 2.08 0.98 19.89
N LEU A 26 1.42 1.78 20.74
CA LEU A 26 1.21 3.21 20.48
C LEU A 26 2.54 3.95 20.34
N GLN A 27 3.49 3.72 21.26
CA GLN A 27 4.76 4.42 21.24
C GLN A 27 5.54 4.14 19.95
N MET A 28 5.65 2.87 19.53
CA MET A 28 6.33 2.53 18.27
C MET A 28 5.62 3.16 17.08
N SER A 29 4.29 3.17 17.06
CA SER A 29 3.52 3.78 15.96
C SER A 29 3.79 5.29 15.86
N LEU A 30 3.83 6.00 16.99
CA LEU A 30 4.17 7.44 17.03
C LEU A 30 5.61 7.70 16.60
N ASP A 31 6.58 6.92 17.08
CA ASP A 31 7.99 7.08 16.76
C ASP A 31 8.25 6.86 15.26
N VAL A 32 7.68 5.79 14.70
CA VAL A 32 7.82 5.47 13.27
C VAL A 32 7.12 6.52 12.41
N ALA A 33 5.89 6.87 12.74
CA ALA A 33 5.12 7.87 11.99
C ALA A 33 5.77 9.26 12.06
N GLY A 34 6.32 9.65 13.22
CA GLY A 34 7.03 10.91 13.42
C GLY A 34 8.28 11.01 12.53
N GLN A 35 9.13 9.97 12.56
CA GLN A 35 10.34 9.93 11.72
C GLN A 35 10.00 9.92 10.22
N LEU A 36 8.98 9.16 9.81
CA LEU A 36 8.51 9.18 8.41
C LEU A 36 8.00 10.56 8.01
N LYS A 37 7.23 11.24 8.91
CA LYS A 37 6.73 12.59 8.67
C LYS A 37 7.87 13.58 8.45
N GLU A 38 8.89 13.57 9.30
CA GLU A 38 10.06 14.45 9.17
C GLU A 38 10.77 14.25 7.82
N VAL A 39 11.06 13.00 7.46
CA VAL A 39 11.73 12.67 6.19
C VAL A 39 10.87 13.08 5.00
N CYS A 40 9.59 12.72 4.99
CA CYS A 40 8.70 13.01 3.88
C CYS A 40 8.45 14.52 3.72
N THR A 41 8.31 15.25 4.82
CA THR A 41 8.18 16.73 4.79
C THR A 41 9.42 17.37 4.18
N ALA A 42 10.62 16.94 4.60
CA ALA A 42 11.88 17.47 4.08
C ALA A 42 12.06 17.19 2.57
N LEU A 43 11.50 16.10 2.06
CA LEU A 43 11.58 15.69 0.65
C LEU A 43 10.36 16.12 -0.20
N GLY A 44 9.37 16.77 0.40
CA GLY A 44 8.13 17.16 -0.27
C GLY A 44 7.31 15.97 -0.76
N ILE A 45 7.32 14.85 -0.02
CA ILE A 45 6.56 13.63 -0.33
C ILE A 45 5.28 13.65 0.52
N PRO A 46 4.06 13.61 -0.07
CA PRO A 46 2.83 13.38 0.69
C PRO A 46 2.88 12.00 1.37
N LEU A 47 2.59 11.94 2.67
CA LEU A 47 2.65 10.71 3.46
C LEU A 47 1.27 10.31 3.97
N ILE A 48 0.95 9.02 3.84
CA ILE A 48 -0.16 8.35 4.53
C ILE A 48 0.48 7.30 5.44
N TYR A 49 0.27 7.44 6.77
CA TYR A 49 0.77 6.44 7.71
C TYR A 49 -0.09 5.16 7.66
N LYS A 50 0.55 4.01 7.62
CA LYS A 50 -0.11 2.70 7.56
C LYS A 50 0.26 1.85 8.77
N GLY A 51 -0.73 1.20 9.36
CA GLY A 51 -0.55 0.11 10.32
C GLY A 51 -1.74 -0.86 10.26
N SER A 52 -1.48 -2.18 10.35
CA SER A 52 -2.54 -3.18 10.41
C SER A 52 -2.85 -3.56 11.86
N PHE A 53 -4.12 -3.56 12.24
CA PHE A 53 -4.56 -3.99 13.56
C PHE A 53 -4.61 -5.52 13.71
N ASP A 54 -4.73 -6.23 12.59
CA ASP A 54 -4.78 -7.69 12.52
C ASP A 54 -4.10 -8.21 11.25
N LYS A 55 -3.53 -9.39 11.32
CA LYS A 55 -3.01 -10.17 10.20
C LYS A 55 -3.87 -11.43 10.03
N ALA A 56 -5.04 -11.27 9.40
CA ALA A 56 -6.06 -12.30 9.29
C ALA A 56 -5.64 -13.54 8.46
N ASN A 57 -4.61 -13.41 7.62
CA ASN A 57 -4.16 -14.45 6.67
C ASN A 57 -2.82 -15.11 7.05
N ARG A 58 -2.52 -15.25 8.34
CA ARG A 58 -1.29 -15.92 8.80
C ARG A 58 -1.22 -17.37 8.33
N SER A 59 -0.01 -17.79 7.93
CA SER A 59 0.25 -19.19 7.54
C SER A 59 0.12 -20.16 8.72
N SER A 60 0.44 -19.74 9.96
CA SER A 60 0.28 -20.55 11.16
C SER A 60 -0.78 -19.94 12.08
N GLY A 61 -1.66 -20.77 12.63
CA GLY A 61 -2.68 -20.35 13.61
C GLY A 61 -2.11 -19.88 14.95
N THR A 62 -0.83 -20.12 15.23
CA THR A 62 -0.13 -19.68 16.46
C THR A 62 0.67 -18.39 16.26
N SER A 63 0.74 -17.85 15.03
CA SER A 63 1.48 -16.61 14.75
C SER A 63 0.78 -15.39 15.38
N GLN A 64 1.60 -14.42 15.80
CA GLN A 64 1.11 -13.14 16.29
C GLN A 64 0.28 -12.45 15.21
N ARG A 65 -0.96 -12.10 15.54
CA ARG A 65 -1.89 -11.46 14.58
C ARG A 65 -1.89 -9.94 14.64
N GLY A 66 -1.60 -9.36 15.78
CA GLY A 66 -1.68 -7.92 16.03
C GLY A 66 -2.38 -7.62 17.34
N VAL A 67 -2.73 -6.35 17.56
CA VAL A 67 -3.38 -5.86 18.79
C VAL A 67 -4.92 -6.00 18.76
N GLY A 68 -5.49 -6.38 17.63
CA GLY A 68 -6.95 -6.46 17.42
C GLY A 68 -7.58 -5.13 17.03
N LEU A 69 -8.86 -5.21 16.60
CA LEU A 69 -9.57 -4.10 15.98
C LEU A 69 -9.67 -2.87 16.90
N GLU A 70 -10.27 -3.03 18.08
CA GLU A 70 -10.55 -1.91 18.99
C GLU A 70 -9.27 -1.19 19.45
N ALA A 71 -8.27 -1.95 19.90
CA ALA A 71 -6.99 -1.37 20.34
C ALA A 71 -6.22 -0.74 19.18
N GLY A 72 -6.25 -1.39 18.00
CA GLY A 72 -5.59 -0.88 16.80
C GLY A 72 -6.19 0.43 16.31
N LEU A 73 -7.51 0.55 16.28
CA LEU A 73 -8.18 1.79 15.89
C LEU A 73 -7.89 2.94 16.86
N LYS A 74 -7.84 2.68 18.17
CA LYS A 74 -7.43 3.68 19.17
C LYS A 74 -6.01 4.18 18.92
N ILE A 75 -5.08 3.28 18.62
CA ILE A 75 -3.69 3.63 18.33
C ILE A 75 -3.61 4.47 17.02
N LEU A 76 -4.31 4.07 15.98
CA LEU A 76 -4.32 4.79 14.72
C LEU A 76 -4.94 6.20 14.86
N ASP A 77 -6.02 6.34 15.62
CA ASP A 77 -6.61 7.65 15.90
C ASP A 77 -5.64 8.57 16.68
N GLU A 78 -4.91 8.02 17.66
CA GLU A 78 -3.89 8.78 18.38
C GLU A 78 -2.75 9.24 17.46
N VAL A 79 -2.25 8.39 16.57
CA VAL A 79 -1.25 8.77 15.57
C VAL A 79 -1.80 9.89 14.67
N ARG A 80 -3.04 9.76 14.18
CA ARG A 80 -3.70 10.75 13.35
C ARG A 80 -3.79 12.10 14.06
N ARG A 81 -4.26 12.10 15.29
CA ARG A 81 -4.50 13.33 16.07
C ARG A 81 -3.20 14.02 16.48
N GLN A 82 -2.21 13.26 16.99
CA GLN A 82 -0.96 13.84 17.48
C GLN A 82 -0.04 14.31 16.35
N LEU A 83 0.01 13.56 15.27
CA LEU A 83 0.93 13.86 14.16
C LEU A 83 0.26 14.55 12.97
N GLN A 84 -1.07 14.73 12.98
CA GLN A 84 -1.81 15.33 11.87
C GLN A 84 -1.48 14.65 10.53
N LEU A 85 -1.43 13.32 10.53
CA LEU A 85 -1.17 12.50 9.35
C LEU A 85 -2.46 11.79 8.93
N PRO A 86 -2.73 11.66 7.62
CA PRO A 86 -3.74 10.72 7.15
C PRO A 86 -3.32 9.29 7.44
N ILE A 87 -4.30 8.46 7.77
CA ILE A 87 -4.11 7.08 8.24
C ILE A 87 -4.73 6.08 7.26
N LEU A 88 -4.02 4.99 7.01
CA LEU A 88 -4.51 3.85 6.27
C LEU A 88 -4.42 2.57 7.11
N THR A 89 -5.47 1.76 7.07
CA THR A 89 -5.44 0.37 7.56
C THR A 89 -6.20 -0.56 6.63
N ASP A 90 -5.87 -1.85 6.69
CA ASP A 90 -6.58 -2.89 5.97
C ASP A 90 -7.83 -3.36 6.75
N VAL A 91 -8.87 -3.72 6.01
CA VAL A 91 -10.09 -4.39 6.50
C VAL A 91 -10.14 -5.80 5.92
N HIS A 92 -10.66 -6.76 6.69
CA HIS A 92 -10.58 -8.18 6.35
C HIS A 92 -11.97 -8.83 6.19
N ASP A 93 -13.00 -8.13 6.66
CA ASP A 93 -14.39 -8.58 6.64
C ASP A 93 -15.33 -7.38 6.44
N GLU A 94 -16.48 -7.60 5.81
CA GLU A 94 -17.45 -6.56 5.54
C GLU A 94 -17.98 -5.89 6.82
N SER A 95 -18.13 -6.67 7.90
CA SER A 95 -18.60 -6.17 9.19
C SER A 95 -17.67 -5.13 9.83
N GLN A 96 -16.37 -5.13 9.47
CA GLN A 96 -15.38 -4.18 9.98
C GLN A 96 -15.42 -2.82 9.26
N VAL A 97 -15.98 -2.78 8.05
CA VAL A 97 -15.82 -1.61 7.14
C VAL A 97 -16.36 -0.33 7.77
N ALA A 98 -17.54 -0.36 8.35
CA ALA A 98 -18.17 0.84 8.93
C ALA A 98 -17.37 1.40 10.12
N GLU A 99 -16.96 0.53 11.04
CA GLU A 99 -16.19 0.92 12.21
C GLU A 99 -14.81 1.46 11.83
N VAL A 100 -14.08 0.75 10.97
CA VAL A 100 -12.76 1.18 10.50
C VAL A 100 -12.83 2.49 9.73
N ALA A 101 -13.80 2.64 8.83
CA ALA A 101 -14.01 3.86 8.05
C ALA A 101 -14.34 5.09 8.92
N SER A 102 -14.89 4.91 10.11
CA SER A 102 -15.15 6.02 11.03
C SER A 102 -13.86 6.62 11.62
N VAL A 103 -12.77 5.87 11.63
CA VAL A 103 -11.49 6.27 12.26
C VAL A 103 -10.44 6.66 11.23
N VAL A 104 -10.28 5.88 10.14
CA VAL A 104 -9.18 6.07 9.19
C VAL A 104 -9.59 6.93 7.99
N ASP A 105 -8.59 7.45 7.28
CA ASP A 105 -8.78 8.29 6.10
C ASP A 105 -8.81 7.49 4.81
N VAL A 106 -8.11 6.34 4.77
CA VAL A 106 -8.02 5.44 3.61
C VAL A 106 -8.19 4.00 4.07
N LEU A 107 -9.07 3.25 3.39
CA LEU A 107 -9.18 1.81 3.58
C LEU A 107 -8.22 1.06 2.64
N GLN A 108 -7.80 -0.13 3.04
CA GLN A 108 -7.06 -1.04 2.17
C GLN A 108 -7.76 -2.39 2.07
N THR A 109 -7.88 -2.91 0.84
CA THR A 109 -8.28 -4.31 0.64
C THR A 109 -7.04 -5.20 0.58
N PRO A 110 -7.00 -6.30 1.35
CA PRO A 110 -5.96 -7.31 1.21
C PRO A 110 -5.97 -7.95 -0.19
N ALA A 111 -4.79 -8.38 -0.65
CA ALA A 111 -4.63 -8.93 -2.00
C ALA A 111 -5.53 -10.15 -2.27
N PHE A 112 -5.71 -11.04 -1.29
CA PHE A 112 -6.54 -12.24 -1.45
C PHE A 112 -8.03 -11.91 -1.63
N LEU A 113 -8.50 -10.76 -1.14
CA LEU A 113 -9.90 -10.34 -1.19
C LEU A 113 -10.24 -9.43 -2.37
N CYS A 114 -9.28 -9.11 -3.23
CA CYS A 114 -9.45 -8.13 -4.31
C CYS A 114 -10.54 -8.52 -5.33
N ARG A 115 -10.93 -9.78 -5.44
CA ARG A 115 -11.99 -10.26 -6.32
C ARG A 115 -13.33 -10.52 -5.64
N GLN A 116 -13.40 -10.49 -4.31
CA GLN A 116 -14.63 -10.72 -3.57
C GLN A 116 -15.62 -9.58 -3.81
N THR A 117 -16.71 -9.86 -4.55
CA THR A 117 -17.61 -8.82 -5.05
C THR A 117 -18.25 -8.04 -3.94
N ASP A 118 -18.83 -8.71 -2.94
CA ASP A 118 -19.55 -8.05 -1.85
C ASP A 118 -18.58 -7.24 -0.98
N PHE A 119 -17.40 -7.78 -0.70
CA PHE A 119 -16.36 -7.06 0.03
C PHE A 119 -15.88 -5.79 -0.70
N ILE A 120 -15.59 -5.87 -2.01
CA ILE A 120 -15.22 -4.68 -2.82
C ILE A 120 -16.35 -3.64 -2.83
N ARG A 121 -17.60 -4.07 -2.93
CA ARG A 121 -18.76 -3.18 -2.86
C ARG A 121 -18.87 -2.51 -1.50
N ALA A 122 -18.74 -3.26 -0.42
CA ALA A 122 -18.81 -2.73 0.95
C ALA A 122 -17.74 -1.66 1.21
N VAL A 123 -16.48 -1.92 0.86
CA VAL A 123 -15.40 -0.91 1.03
C VAL A 123 -15.60 0.30 0.12
N ALA A 124 -16.10 0.14 -1.10
CA ALA A 124 -16.38 1.23 -2.01
C ALA A 124 -17.51 2.14 -1.51
N GLN A 125 -18.52 1.56 -0.88
CA GLN A 125 -19.69 2.27 -0.32
C GLN A 125 -19.40 2.97 1.01
N SER A 126 -18.26 2.73 1.63
CA SER A 126 -17.84 3.37 2.89
C SER A 126 -17.66 4.90 2.81
N GLY A 127 -17.56 5.46 1.61
CA GLY A 127 -17.24 6.88 1.40
C GLY A 127 -15.76 7.22 1.48
N LYS A 128 -14.90 6.30 1.89
CA LYS A 128 -13.43 6.52 1.98
C LYS A 128 -12.70 6.17 0.68
N PRO A 129 -11.56 6.80 0.40
CA PRO A 129 -10.62 6.28 -0.58
C PRO A 129 -10.18 4.86 -0.23
N VAL A 130 -9.92 4.03 -1.24
CA VAL A 130 -9.54 2.62 -1.05
C VAL A 130 -8.29 2.29 -1.85
N ASN A 131 -7.25 1.80 -1.16
CA ASN A 131 -6.08 1.20 -1.79
C ASN A 131 -6.37 -0.29 -2.03
N ILE A 132 -6.57 -0.69 -3.28
CA ILE A 132 -6.94 -2.06 -3.64
C ILE A 132 -5.68 -2.82 -4.06
N LYS A 133 -5.21 -3.72 -3.21
CA LYS A 133 -4.05 -4.57 -3.52
C LYS A 133 -4.41 -5.64 -4.54
N LYS A 134 -3.65 -5.70 -5.63
CA LYS A 134 -3.79 -6.75 -6.63
C LYS A 134 -3.43 -8.12 -6.05
N GLY A 135 -4.29 -9.11 -6.25
CA GLY A 135 -3.98 -10.49 -5.89
C GLY A 135 -2.78 -11.03 -6.66
N GLN A 136 -1.96 -11.87 -5.99
CA GLN A 136 -0.80 -12.51 -6.61
C GLN A 136 -1.16 -13.43 -7.76
N PHE A 137 -2.43 -13.85 -7.82
CA PHE A 137 -3.01 -14.72 -8.85
C PHE A 137 -3.65 -13.94 -10.00
N LEU A 138 -3.72 -12.60 -9.90
CA LEU A 138 -4.47 -11.75 -10.83
C LEU A 138 -3.54 -11.16 -11.89
N ALA A 139 -3.98 -11.21 -13.15
CA ALA A 139 -3.29 -10.50 -14.22
C ALA A 139 -3.47 -8.97 -14.08
N PRO A 140 -2.51 -8.14 -14.51
CA PRO A 140 -2.57 -6.69 -14.32
C PRO A 140 -3.79 -6.05 -15.00
N TRP A 141 -4.19 -6.52 -16.19
CA TRP A 141 -5.37 -6.02 -16.92
C TRP A 141 -6.70 -6.33 -16.22
N ASP A 142 -6.76 -7.40 -15.41
CA ASP A 142 -7.96 -7.76 -14.64
C ASP A 142 -8.23 -6.79 -13.48
N MET A 143 -7.24 -5.98 -13.09
CA MET A 143 -7.47 -4.92 -12.10
C MET A 143 -8.47 -3.88 -12.59
N LYS A 144 -8.61 -3.69 -13.92
CA LYS A 144 -9.67 -2.83 -14.46
C LYS A 144 -11.05 -3.29 -14.00
N ASN A 145 -11.33 -4.60 -14.05
CA ASN A 145 -12.63 -5.14 -13.60
C ASN A 145 -12.87 -4.91 -12.09
N VAL A 146 -11.82 -4.97 -11.29
CA VAL A 146 -11.91 -4.71 -9.85
C VAL A 146 -12.22 -3.23 -9.58
N ILE A 147 -11.51 -2.32 -10.26
CA ILE A 147 -11.72 -0.87 -10.15
C ILE A 147 -13.11 -0.47 -10.67
N ASP A 148 -13.54 -1.02 -11.82
CA ASP A 148 -14.86 -0.73 -12.37
C ASP A 148 -15.98 -1.18 -11.42
N LYS A 149 -15.82 -2.34 -10.78
CA LYS A 149 -16.75 -2.84 -9.76
C LYS A 149 -16.84 -1.89 -8.55
N ALA A 150 -15.68 -1.39 -8.09
CA ALA A 150 -15.64 -0.45 -6.98
C ALA A 150 -16.29 0.90 -7.35
N ARG A 151 -16.04 1.40 -8.56
CA ARG A 151 -16.67 2.62 -9.10
C ARG A 151 -18.17 2.48 -9.21
N ALA A 152 -18.66 1.38 -9.78
CA ALA A 152 -20.10 1.13 -9.90
C ALA A 152 -20.77 1.11 -8.51
N ALA A 153 -20.16 0.45 -7.53
CA ALA A 153 -20.69 0.41 -6.16
C ALA A 153 -20.69 1.79 -5.48
N ALA A 154 -19.68 2.62 -5.74
CA ALA A 154 -19.64 4.00 -5.25
C ALA A 154 -20.74 4.84 -5.90
N GLN A 155 -20.92 4.73 -7.20
CA GLN A 155 -21.96 5.43 -7.97
C GLN A 155 -23.36 5.06 -7.46
N GLU A 156 -23.65 3.78 -7.25
CA GLU A 156 -24.91 3.30 -6.68
C GLU A 156 -25.21 3.91 -5.29
N ALA A 157 -24.16 4.21 -4.52
CA ALA A 157 -24.26 4.86 -3.22
C ALA A 157 -24.27 6.41 -3.29
N GLY A 158 -24.29 7.00 -4.49
CA GLY A 158 -24.23 8.46 -4.69
C GLY A 158 -22.89 9.08 -4.33
N LEU A 159 -21.79 8.30 -4.38
CA LEU A 159 -20.46 8.72 -4.00
C LEU A 159 -19.56 8.93 -5.24
N SER A 160 -18.46 9.70 -5.08
CA SER A 160 -17.48 9.89 -6.14
C SER A 160 -16.84 8.57 -6.57
N GLU A 161 -16.65 8.39 -7.87
CA GLU A 161 -15.95 7.27 -8.48
C GLU A 161 -14.42 7.42 -8.44
N ASP A 162 -13.91 8.63 -8.21
CA ASP A 162 -12.48 8.95 -8.23
C ASP A 162 -11.83 8.84 -6.84
N ARG A 163 -11.89 7.63 -6.26
CA ARG A 163 -11.41 7.35 -4.89
C ARG A 163 -10.62 6.05 -4.76
N PHE A 164 -10.33 5.37 -5.88
CA PHE A 164 -9.72 4.05 -5.85
C PHE A 164 -8.30 4.09 -6.39
N LEU A 165 -7.39 3.41 -5.69
CA LEU A 165 -6.00 3.20 -6.06
C LEU A 165 -5.81 1.73 -6.44
N ALA A 166 -5.06 1.46 -7.51
CA ALA A 166 -4.70 0.11 -7.92
C ALA A 166 -3.27 -0.19 -7.45
N CYS A 167 -3.10 -1.15 -6.54
CA CYS A 167 -1.82 -1.42 -5.91
C CYS A 167 -1.20 -2.73 -6.40
N GLU A 168 -0.09 -2.64 -7.16
CA GLU A 168 0.73 -3.77 -7.58
C GLU A 168 1.58 -4.26 -6.41
N ARG A 169 1.76 -5.59 -6.25
CA ARG A 169 2.54 -6.20 -5.17
C ARG A 169 3.23 -7.52 -5.54
N GLY A 170 3.41 -7.77 -6.83
CA GLY A 170 3.97 -9.00 -7.36
C GLY A 170 2.93 -10.07 -7.67
N VAL A 171 3.30 -10.98 -8.52
CA VAL A 171 2.52 -12.13 -8.99
C VAL A 171 3.23 -13.43 -8.62
N SER A 172 2.47 -14.47 -8.28
CA SER A 172 3.02 -15.79 -7.99
C SER A 172 3.70 -16.39 -9.23
N PHE A 173 4.93 -16.85 -9.06
CA PHE A 173 5.71 -17.50 -10.10
C PHE A 173 6.37 -18.76 -9.54
N GLY A 174 5.75 -19.90 -9.76
CA GLY A 174 6.12 -21.15 -9.10
C GLY A 174 5.72 -21.16 -7.61
N TYR A 175 6.38 -22.00 -6.83
CA TYR A 175 6.13 -22.14 -5.40
C TYR A 175 6.97 -21.14 -4.60
N ASN A 176 6.35 -20.52 -3.57
CA ASN A 176 7.01 -19.65 -2.60
C ASN A 176 7.82 -18.49 -3.22
N ASN A 177 7.49 -18.07 -4.43
CA ASN A 177 8.21 -17.01 -5.13
C ASN A 177 7.24 -16.02 -5.78
N LEU A 178 7.65 -14.76 -5.83
CA LEU A 178 6.94 -13.69 -6.53
C LEU A 178 7.86 -13.05 -7.57
N VAL A 179 7.24 -12.58 -8.65
CA VAL A 179 7.89 -11.72 -9.65
C VAL A 179 7.15 -10.39 -9.70
N ALA A 180 7.89 -9.30 -9.69
CA ALA A 180 7.37 -7.98 -9.97
C ALA A 180 7.59 -7.66 -11.46
N ASP A 181 6.50 -7.71 -12.23
CA ASP A 181 6.51 -7.32 -13.63
C ASP A 181 6.35 -5.80 -13.73
N MET A 182 7.40 -5.10 -14.17
CA MET A 182 7.37 -3.64 -14.30
C MET A 182 6.38 -3.16 -15.36
N THR A 183 6.10 -3.99 -16.39
CA THR A 183 5.10 -3.66 -17.40
C THR A 183 3.68 -3.64 -16.83
N SER A 184 3.44 -4.37 -15.75
CA SER A 184 2.15 -4.38 -15.04
C SER A 184 1.75 -2.99 -14.54
N LEU A 185 2.71 -2.15 -14.19
CA LEU A 185 2.45 -0.79 -13.72
C LEU A 185 1.82 0.08 -14.82
N ALA A 186 2.36 -0.02 -16.03
CA ALA A 186 1.80 0.67 -17.21
C ALA A 186 0.43 0.09 -17.59
N GLU A 187 0.28 -1.25 -17.56
CA GLU A 187 -0.98 -1.91 -17.88
C GLU A 187 -2.10 -1.54 -16.90
N MET A 188 -1.82 -1.53 -15.60
CA MET A 188 -2.80 -1.17 -14.58
C MET A 188 -3.27 0.29 -14.66
N ARG A 189 -2.45 1.22 -15.21
CA ARG A 189 -2.88 2.61 -15.49
C ARG A 189 -4.08 2.69 -16.42
N LYS A 190 -4.26 1.72 -17.33
CA LYS A 190 -5.41 1.64 -18.25
C LYS A 190 -6.75 1.48 -17.51
N SER A 191 -6.74 1.12 -16.25
CA SER A 191 -7.94 1.15 -15.39
C SER A 191 -8.43 2.57 -15.11
N GLY A 192 -7.60 3.59 -15.37
CA GLY A 192 -7.85 4.99 -15.02
C GLY A 192 -7.69 5.30 -13.53
N ALA A 193 -7.30 4.31 -12.71
CA ALA A 193 -6.97 4.54 -11.31
C ALA A 193 -5.47 4.86 -11.15
N PRO A 194 -5.08 5.75 -10.21
CA PRO A 194 -3.67 5.94 -9.87
C PRO A 194 -3.06 4.62 -9.39
N VAL A 195 -1.86 4.30 -9.90
CA VAL A 195 -1.15 3.06 -9.58
C VAL A 195 -0.19 3.29 -8.42
N VAL A 196 -0.30 2.44 -7.40
CA VAL A 196 0.63 2.34 -6.27
C VAL A 196 1.48 1.08 -6.46
N PHE A 197 2.76 1.17 -6.20
CA PHE A 197 3.64 0.01 -6.20
C PHE A 197 4.08 -0.35 -4.78
N ASP A 198 3.67 -1.53 -4.33
CA ASP A 198 4.09 -2.11 -3.06
C ASP A 198 5.42 -2.84 -3.23
N VAL A 199 6.49 -2.17 -2.92
CA VAL A 199 7.84 -2.70 -3.11
C VAL A 199 8.24 -3.72 -2.05
N THR A 200 7.68 -3.62 -0.83
CA THR A 200 8.04 -4.51 0.28
C THR A 200 7.38 -5.88 0.15
N HIS A 201 6.14 -5.94 -0.28
CA HIS A 201 5.49 -7.23 -0.52
C HIS A 201 5.89 -7.86 -1.87
N SER A 202 6.43 -7.09 -2.82
CA SER A 202 6.95 -7.64 -4.08
C SER A 202 8.22 -8.48 -3.92
N VAL A 203 8.95 -8.31 -2.80
CA VAL A 203 10.14 -9.13 -2.47
C VAL A 203 9.85 -10.26 -1.46
N GLN A 204 8.58 -10.46 -1.11
CA GLN A 204 8.14 -11.50 -0.18
C GLN A 204 8.34 -12.88 -0.82
N LYS A 205 8.68 -13.86 0.01
CA LYS A 205 8.69 -15.29 -0.32
C LYS A 205 7.60 -15.97 0.50
N PRO A 206 6.36 -16.05 -0.01
CA PRO A 206 5.21 -16.55 0.74
C PRO A 206 5.48 -17.98 1.25
N GLY A 207 5.35 -18.22 2.57
CA GLY A 207 5.61 -19.54 3.15
C GLY A 207 7.06 -20.05 3.03
N GLY A 208 8.00 -19.19 2.59
CA GLY A 208 9.38 -19.60 2.31
C GLY A 208 10.20 -20.04 3.52
N LEU A 209 9.70 -19.79 4.73
CA LEU A 209 10.28 -20.26 6.00
C LEU A 209 9.31 -21.21 6.74
N GLY A 210 8.41 -21.88 6.02
CA GLY A 210 7.42 -22.79 6.58
C GLY A 210 6.26 -22.04 7.27
N ALA A 211 6.37 -21.81 8.56
CA ALA A 211 5.30 -21.16 9.35
C ALA A 211 5.20 -19.64 9.14
N VAL A 212 6.21 -19.02 8.52
CA VAL A 212 6.26 -17.57 8.25
C VAL A 212 6.76 -17.30 6.83
N SER A 213 6.39 -16.15 6.29
CA SER A 213 6.91 -15.69 5.01
C SER A 213 8.38 -15.30 5.14
N GLY A 214 9.19 -15.72 4.18
CA GLY A 214 10.52 -15.21 3.95
C GLY A 214 10.48 -13.93 3.12
N GLY A 215 11.64 -13.35 2.83
CA GLY A 215 11.76 -12.16 1.99
C GLY A 215 13.20 -11.82 1.66
N ALA A 216 13.36 -10.86 0.76
CA ALA A 216 14.63 -10.37 0.25
C ALA A 216 14.67 -8.84 0.34
N ARG A 217 14.67 -8.30 1.59
CA ARG A 217 14.63 -6.83 1.80
C ARG A 217 15.74 -6.07 1.07
N GLU A 218 16.87 -6.71 0.84
CA GLU A 218 17.99 -6.14 0.08
C GLU A 218 17.61 -5.84 -1.38
N MET A 219 16.54 -6.45 -1.90
CA MET A 219 16.01 -6.21 -3.24
C MET A 219 14.97 -5.06 -3.26
N VAL A 220 14.49 -4.60 -2.11
CA VAL A 220 13.53 -3.47 -2.05
C VAL A 220 14.08 -2.22 -2.77
N PRO A 221 15.32 -1.75 -2.54
CA PRO A 221 15.84 -0.59 -3.27
C PRO A 221 15.95 -0.81 -4.78
N VAL A 222 16.15 -2.05 -5.23
CA VAL A 222 16.21 -2.39 -6.67
C VAL A 222 14.83 -2.22 -7.29
N LEU A 223 13.81 -2.87 -6.72
CA LEU A 223 12.43 -2.79 -7.23
C LEU A 223 11.84 -1.38 -7.07
N ALA A 224 12.15 -0.69 -5.97
CA ALA A 224 11.68 0.68 -5.78
C ALA A 224 12.15 1.61 -6.89
N ARG A 225 13.45 1.56 -7.24
CA ARG A 225 13.99 2.34 -8.36
C ARG A 225 13.35 1.95 -9.69
N ALA A 226 13.20 0.65 -9.96
CA ALA A 226 12.57 0.18 -11.19
C ALA A 226 11.10 0.64 -11.30
N GLY A 227 10.32 0.54 -10.22
CA GLY A 227 8.92 0.97 -10.19
C GLY A 227 8.76 2.48 -10.36
N VAL A 228 9.62 3.29 -9.73
CA VAL A 228 9.62 4.75 -9.90
C VAL A 228 10.02 5.12 -11.33
N ALA A 229 11.02 4.45 -11.90
CA ALA A 229 11.44 4.67 -13.30
C ALA A 229 10.37 4.25 -14.31
N ALA A 230 9.58 3.21 -14.02
CA ALA A 230 8.41 2.86 -14.82
C ALA A 230 7.26 3.87 -14.67
N GLY A 231 7.27 4.68 -13.61
CA GLY A 231 6.28 5.70 -13.30
C GLY A 231 5.09 5.17 -12.51
N VAL A 232 4.97 5.64 -11.26
CA VAL A 232 3.85 5.32 -10.37
C VAL A 232 3.33 6.60 -9.72
N ALA A 233 2.05 6.58 -9.33
CA ALA A 233 1.46 7.68 -8.60
C ALA A 233 1.84 7.64 -7.11
N GLY A 234 2.08 6.45 -6.57
CA GLY A 234 2.47 6.26 -5.18
C GLY A 234 3.31 5.01 -4.96
N LEU A 235 3.97 4.98 -3.80
CA LEU A 235 4.72 3.82 -3.30
C LEU A 235 4.10 3.34 -2.00
N PHE A 236 4.13 2.03 -1.79
CA PHE A 236 3.81 1.40 -0.53
C PHE A 236 5.06 0.72 0.03
N MET A 237 5.44 1.06 1.26
CA MET A 237 6.63 0.51 1.92
C MET A 237 6.36 0.22 3.38
N GLU A 238 6.55 -1.01 3.80
CA GLU A 238 6.61 -1.33 5.23
C GLU A 238 8.02 -1.09 5.77
N THR A 239 8.07 -0.48 6.94
CA THR A 239 9.32 -0.17 7.64
C THR A 239 9.22 -0.54 9.10
N HIS A 240 10.37 -0.83 9.72
CA HIS A 240 10.43 -1.14 11.14
C HIS A 240 11.76 -0.66 11.73
N PRO A 241 11.79 -0.15 12.98
CA PRO A 241 13.04 0.27 13.63
C PRO A 241 14.08 -0.86 13.70
N LYS A 242 13.59 -2.08 14.00
CA LYS A 242 14.38 -3.30 14.12
C LYS A 242 13.66 -4.46 13.40
N PRO A 243 13.80 -4.60 12.09
CA PRO A 243 13.03 -5.59 11.32
C PRO A 243 13.15 -7.04 11.80
N ALA A 244 14.23 -7.40 12.49
CA ALA A 244 14.41 -8.74 13.04
C ALA A 244 13.47 -9.03 14.23
N GLU A 245 12.95 -7.99 14.89
CA GLU A 245 12.02 -8.08 16.04
C GLU A 245 10.55 -7.89 15.62
N ALA A 246 10.29 -7.57 14.33
CA ALA A 246 8.94 -7.29 13.84
C ALA A 246 8.01 -8.51 13.99
N TRP A 247 6.78 -8.27 14.46
CA TRP A 247 5.76 -9.31 14.59
C TRP A 247 5.33 -9.89 13.24
N SER A 248 5.49 -9.14 12.16
CA SER A 248 5.12 -9.55 10.81
C SER A 248 6.08 -8.98 9.77
N ASP A 249 6.31 -9.76 8.70
CA ASP A 249 7.03 -9.39 7.48
C ASP A 249 8.42 -8.75 7.71
N GLY A 250 9.04 -9.03 8.86
CA GLY A 250 10.37 -8.58 9.18
C GLY A 250 11.39 -8.79 8.05
N PRO A 251 11.44 -9.95 7.36
CA PRO A 251 12.34 -10.19 6.22
C PRO A 251 12.15 -9.24 5.03
N ASN A 252 11.02 -8.57 4.92
CA ASN A 252 10.70 -7.63 3.83
C ASN A 252 10.80 -6.16 4.24
N ALA A 253 10.60 -5.88 5.53
CA ALA A 253 10.52 -4.51 6.04
C ALA A 253 11.83 -3.75 5.83
N VAL A 254 11.72 -2.52 5.34
CA VAL A 254 12.86 -1.59 5.24
C VAL A 254 13.27 -1.17 6.64
N PRO A 255 14.56 -1.25 7.02
CA PRO A 255 15.00 -0.67 8.28
C PRO A 255 14.74 0.84 8.28
N LEU A 256 14.03 1.36 9.29
CA LEU A 256 13.57 2.76 9.34
C LEU A 256 14.72 3.76 9.12
N LYS A 257 15.91 3.47 9.64
CA LYS A 257 17.13 4.29 9.46
C LYS A 257 17.56 4.46 8.00
N HIS A 258 17.11 3.59 7.09
CA HIS A 258 17.46 3.65 5.66
C HIS A 258 16.38 4.33 4.80
N MET A 259 15.21 4.66 5.37
CA MET A 259 14.12 5.27 4.62
C MET A 259 14.53 6.60 3.98
N LYS A 260 15.23 7.47 4.70
CA LYS A 260 15.64 8.78 4.17
C LYS A 260 16.49 8.63 2.90
N ALA A 261 17.60 7.89 2.97
CA ALA A 261 18.52 7.73 1.83
C ALA A 261 17.84 7.04 0.64
N LEU A 262 16.94 6.07 0.89
CA LEU A 262 16.16 5.44 -0.16
C LEU A 262 15.23 6.46 -0.83
N LEU A 263 14.46 7.21 -0.05
CA LEU A 263 13.49 8.19 -0.57
C LEU A 263 14.17 9.34 -1.33
N GLU A 264 15.33 9.82 -0.89
CA GLU A 264 16.14 10.81 -1.62
C GLU A 264 16.47 10.34 -3.04
N THR A 265 16.91 9.10 -3.18
CA THR A 265 17.17 8.48 -4.49
C THR A 265 15.90 8.38 -5.34
N LEU A 266 14.79 7.96 -4.74
CA LEU A 266 13.53 7.77 -5.45
C LEU A 266 12.92 9.10 -5.91
N VAL A 267 13.06 10.17 -5.12
CA VAL A 267 12.63 11.54 -5.51
C VAL A 267 13.36 12.00 -6.75
N ALA A 268 14.69 11.83 -6.80
CA ALA A 268 15.49 12.24 -7.96
C ALA A 268 15.08 11.46 -9.23
N LEU A 269 14.79 10.17 -9.10
CA LEU A 269 14.30 9.35 -10.21
C LEU A 269 12.88 9.76 -10.65
N ASP A 270 11.99 10.03 -9.72
CA ASP A 270 10.61 10.45 -9.99
C ASP A 270 10.59 11.77 -10.78
N ASP A 271 11.42 12.73 -10.38
CA ASP A 271 11.56 14.01 -11.07
C ASP A 271 12.01 13.83 -12.53
N ILE A 272 12.98 12.96 -12.80
CA ILE A 272 13.44 12.66 -14.16
C ILE A 272 12.36 11.93 -14.95
N THR A 273 11.75 10.90 -14.37
CA THR A 273 10.74 10.07 -15.04
C THR A 273 9.54 10.90 -15.46
N LYS A 274 8.99 11.70 -14.55
CA LYS A 274 7.78 12.50 -14.81
C LYS A 274 8.05 13.67 -15.74
N LYS A 275 9.25 14.26 -15.67
CA LYS A 275 9.67 15.33 -16.60
C LYS A 275 9.85 14.83 -18.04
N SER A 276 10.36 13.61 -18.23
CA SER A 276 10.55 13.03 -19.56
C SER A 276 9.25 12.56 -20.21
N GLY A 277 8.18 12.40 -19.42
CA GLY A 277 6.90 11.89 -19.91
C GLY A 277 6.91 10.37 -20.14
N PHE A 278 5.78 9.87 -20.61
CA PHE A 278 5.52 8.43 -20.77
C PHE A 278 5.31 8.11 -22.25
N LEU A 279 6.41 7.83 -22.95
CA LEU A 279 6.42 7.57 -24.40
C LEU A 279 5.53 6.37 -24.78
N GLU A 280 5.41 5.38 -23.91
CA GLU A 280 4.61 4.19 -24.10
C GLU A 280 3.12 4.50 -24.35
N ASN A 281 2.62 5.64 -23.91
CA ASN A 281 1.22 6.03 -24.16
C ASN A 281 0.93 6.25 -25.65
N ASN A 282 1.95 6.54 -26.47
CA ASN A 282 1.83 6.83 -27.91
C ASN A 282 2.74 5.96 -28.77
N PHE A 283 3.48 5.01 -28.20
CA PHE A 283 4.53 4.26 -28.90
C PHE A 283 3.98 3.26 -29.92
N GLY A 284 2.72 2.85 -29.78
CA GLY A 284 2.03 1.92 -30.68
C GLY A 284 0.94 2.57 -31.54
N ALA A 285 0.91 3.89 -31.60
CA ALA A 285 -0.08 4.64 -32.39
C ALA A 285 0.45 4.94 -33.80
#